data_a382425d128fe8016b528e4ac252d47b
#
_entry.id   a382425d128fe8016b528e4ac252d47b
#
_cell.length_a   1.000
_cell.length_b   1.000
_cell.length_c   1.000
_cell.angle_alpha   90.00
_cell.angle_beta   90.00
_cell.angle_gamma   90.00
#
_symmetry.space_group_name_H-M   'P 1'
#
loop_
_entity.id
_entity.type
_entity.pdbx_description
1 polymer ?
#
loop_
_entity_poly.entity_id
_entity_poly.type
_entity_poly.pdbx_seq_one_letter_code
_entity_poly.pdbx_strand_id
1 'polypeptide(L)'
;MKKQALSLLLALSLMSVPALAKENSADNFVRGKTYAGQFSDLPEDHTFYENVAALYEYGLSVGQADGTYGLTVPMTVGQAVIFAGRIRSLYRTGDPETGPAAFTAAAIGLKDAQRVYAPYLWYLQAEGVLDKTLDDHLSDVATRAQMAHVLANLLPETALPPVNDSLITQAYASRRRITDVTEYT
;
A
#
# COMPACT_ATOMS: atom_id res chain seq x y z
N MET A 1 60.82 -4.27 -29.20
CA MET A 1 59.92 -3.22 -28.69
C MET A 1 58.46 -3.78 -28.84
N LYS A 2 57.89 -4.25 -27.76
CA LYS A 2 56.54 -4.86 -27.76
C LYS A 2 55.50 -3.75 -27.61
N LYS A 3 54.62 -3.59 -28.62
CA LYS A 3 53.48 -2.70 -28.55
C LYS A 3 52.38 -3.42 -27.78
N GLN A 4 52.05 -2.97 -26.57
CA GLN A 4 50.91 -3.40 -25.81
C GLN A 4 49.69 -2.67 -26.35
N ALA A 5 48.74 -3.41 -26.92
CA ALA A 5 47.41 -2.92 -27.27
C ALA A 5 46.57 -2.88 -25.99
N LEU A 6 46.25 -1.69 -25.56
CA LEU A 6 45.35 -1.44 -24.44
C LEU A 6 43.90 -1.58 -24.94
N SER A 7 43.29 -2.76 -24.70
CA SER A 7 41.86 -2.99 -24.96
C SER A 7 41.06 -2.25 -23.90
N LEU A 8 40.49 -1.11 -24.27
CA LEU A 8 39.53 -0.39 -23.46
C LEU A 8 38.18 -1.10 -23.57
N LEU A 9 37.87 -1.99 -22.60
CA LEU A 9 36.56 -2.58 -22.44
C LEU A 9 35.63 -1.47 -21.91
N LEU A 10 34.86 -0.88 -22.81
CA LEU A 10 33.77 0.02 -22.47
C LEU A 10 32.63 -0.82 -21.87
N ALA A 11 32.62 -0.98 -20.55
CA ALA A 11 31.49 -1.53 -19.82
C ALA A 11 30.34 -0.53 -19.94
N LEU A 12 29.45 -0.76 -20.91
CA LEU A 12 28.18 -0.06 -21.00
C LEU A 12 27.30 -0.54 -19.85
N SER A 13 27.45 0.09 -18.69
CA SER A 13 26.48 -0.08 -17.62
C SER A 13 25.15 0.46 -18.14
N LEU A 14 24.22 -0.46 -18.41
CA LEU A 14 22.82 -0.15 -18.60
C LEU A 14 22.32 0.45 -17.27
N MET A 15 22.51 1.75 -17.10
CA MET A 15 21.77 2.50 -16.10
C MET A 15 20.30 2.42 -16.53
N SER A 16 19.55 1.55 -15.88
CA SER A 16 18.10 1.63 -15.92
C SER A 16 17.74 3.01 -15.38
N VAL A 17 17.43 3.92 -16.29
CA VAL A 17 16.86 5.23 -15.92
C VAL A 17 15.57 4.88 -15.20
N PRO A 18 15.41 5.20 -13.91
CA PRO A 18 14.14 4.99 -13.25
C PRO A 18 13.09 5.76 -14.07
N ALA A 19 12.04 5.08 -14.48
CA ALA A 19 10.92 5.74 -15.13
C ALA A 19 10.50 6.88 -14.21
N LEU A 20 10.50 8.12 -14.73
CA LEU A 20 10.04 9.26 -13.96
C LEU A 20 8.60 9.00 -13.54
N ALA A 21 8.36 8.99 -12.25
CA ALA A 21 7.02 8.82 -11.70
C ALA A 21 6.10 9.91 -12.28
N LYS A 22 4.90 9.51 -12.68
CA LYS A 22 3.87 10.44 -13.15
C LYS A 22 3.07 10.94 -11.95
N GLU A 23 2.73 12.20 -11.94
CA GLU A 23 1.85 12.70 -10.90
C GLU A 23 0.43 12.11 -11.07
N ASN A 24 -0.11 11.54 -9.99
CA ASN A 24 -1.47 10.97 -9.95
C ASN A 24 -1.76 9.92 -11.05
N SER A 25 -0.94 8.91 -11.16
CA SER A 25 -1.08 7.89 -12.20
C SER A 25 -1.08 6.46 -11.66
N ALA A 26 -1.96 5.63 -12.22
CA ALA A 26 -1.93 4.19 -12.01
C ALA A 26 -0.67 3.53 -12.60
N ASP A 27 0.01 4.18 -13.57
CA ASP A 27 1.27 3.70 -14.12
C ASP A 27 2.43 3.71 -13.09
N ASN A 28 2.23 4.42 -11.97
CA ASN A 28 3.17 4.45 -10.86
C ASN A 28 3.22 3.13 -10.06
N PHE A 29 2.24 2.25 -10.24
CA PHE A 29 2.26 0.92 -9.60
C PHE A 29 3.24 0.00 -10.34
N VAL A 30 4.52 0.20 -10.08
CA VAL A 30 5.62 -0.60 -10.65
C VAL A 30 6.18 -1.51 -9.56
N ARG A 31 6.41 -2.78 -9.87
CA ARG A 31 7.06 -3.73 -8.96
C ARG A 31 8.52 -3.34 -8.80
N GLY A 32 8.91 -2.87 -7.62
CA GLY A 32 10.27 -2.44 -7.29
C GLY A 32 11.12 -3.51 -6.63
N LYS A 33 10.51 -4.66 -6.28
CA LYS A 33 11.15 -5.79 -5.60
C LYS A 33 10.70 -7.09 -6.23
N THR A 34 11.41 -8.18 -5.93
CA THR A 34 11.00 -9.54 -6.30
C THR A 34 10.69 -10.32 -5.03
N TYR A 35 9.53 -10.96 -4.98
CA TYR A 35 9.20 -11.91 -3.93
C TYR A 35 9.87 -13.25 -4.26
N ALA A 36 10.62 -13.80 -3.31
CA ALA A 36 11.33 -15.07 -3.45
C ALA A 36 11.11 -15.99 -2.23
N GLY A 37 9.89 -15.98 -1.69
CA GLY A 37 9.54 -16.85 -0.55
C GLY A 37 10.06 -16.36 0.80
N GLN A 38 10.12 -15.03 1.03
CA GLN A 38 10.66 -14.45 2.26
C GLN A 38 9.81 -14.71 3.50
N PHE A 39 8.51 -15.01 3.33
CA PHE A 39 7.58 -15.21 4.45
C PHE A 39 7.40 -16.70 4.75
N SER A 40 7.83 -17.12 5.95
CA SER A 40 7.83 -18.54 6.34
C SER A 40 6.42 -19.13 6.54
N ASP A 41 5.41 -18.30 6.73
CA ASP A 41 4.00 -18.69 6.87
C ASP A 41 3.20 -18.64 5.55
N LEU A 42 3.87 -18.36 4.41
CA LEU A 42 3.23 -18.25 3.10
C LEU A 42 3.81 -19.30 2.12
N PRO A 43 3.33 -20.54 2.15
CA PRO A 43 3.75 -21.56 1.18
C PRO A 43 3.23 -21.25 -0.23
N GLU A 44 3.91 -21.74 -1.27
CA GLU A 44 3.60 -21.43 -2.68
C GLU A 44 2.19 -21.86 -3.12
N ASP A 45 1.62 -22.89 -2.50
CA ASP A 45 0.27 -23.37 -2.76
C ASP A 45 -0.82 -22.63 -1.97
N HIS A 46 -0.46 -21.64 -1.16
CA HIS A 46 -1.41 -20.86 -0.38
C HIS A 46 -2.30 -19.98 -1.27
N THR A 47 -3.61 -19.99 -1.02
CA THR A 47 -4.62 -19.25 -1.81
C THR A 47 -4.26 -17.76 -2.03
N PHE A 48 -3.58 -17.11 -1.08
CA PHE A 48 -3.20 -15.71 -1.15
C PHE A 48 -1.74 -15.47 -1.55
N TYR A 49 -1.03 -16.51 -1.99
CA TYR A 49 0.39 -16.40 -2.31
C TYR A 49 0.68 -15.26 -3.28
N GLU A 50 0.03 -15.27 -4.45
CA GLU A 50 0.21 -14.25 -5.49
C GLU A 50 -0.17 -12.84 -5.00
N ASN A 51 -1.23 -12.73 -4.17
CA ASN A 51 -1.66 -11.44 -3.65
C ASN A 51 -0.63 -10.86 -2.67
N VAL A 52 -0.12 -11.67 -1.75
CA VAL A 52 0.89 -11.25 -0.77
C VAL A 52 2.22 -10.96 -1.46
N ALA A 53 2.63 -11.79 -2.43
CA ALA A 53 3.80 -11.53 -3.25
C ALA A 53 3.70 -10.16 -3.95
N ALA A 54 2.55 -9.87 -4.58
CA ALA A 54 2.31 -8.58 -5.21
C ALA A 54 2.38 -7.40 -4.21
N LEU A 55 1.77 -7.52 -3.02
CA LEU A 55 1.86 -6.48 -1.99
C LEU A 55 3.30 -6.19 -1.57
N TYR A 56 4.11 -7.23 -1.44
CA TYR A 56 5.54 -7.09 -1.15
C TYR A 56 6.29 -6.42 -2.30
N GLU A 57 6.06 -6.86 -3.53
CA GLU A 57 6.75 -6.38 -4.73
C GLU A 57 6.45 -4.91 -5.04
N TYR A 58 5.22 -4.45 -4.77
CA TYR A 58 4.85 -3.04 -4.85
C TYR A 58 5.32 -2.20 -3.64
N GLY A 59 5.96 -2.81 -2.63
CA GLY A 59 6.39 -2.12 -1.43
C GLY A 59 5.25 -1.71 -0.48
N LEU A 60 4.06 -2.25 -0.68
CA LEU A 60 2.87 -1.94 0.12
C LEU A 60 2.87 -2.65 1.48
N SER A 61 3.48 -3.84 1.54
CA SER A 61 3.66 -4.59 2.77
C SER A 61 5.06 -5.20 2.85
N VAL A 62 5.59 -5.32 4.06
CA VAL A 62 6.94 -5.88 4.30
C VAL A 62 6.91 -7.12 5.22
N GLY A 63 5.71 -7.57 5.63
CA GLY A 63 5.55 -8.63 6.63
C GLY A 63 5.93 -8.18 8.03
N GLN A 64 6.20 -9.15 8.90
CA GLN A 64 6.54 -8.95 10.30
C GLN A 64 8.05 -9.12 10.54
N ALA A 65 8.53 -8.64 11.69
CA ALA A 65 9.94 -8.70 12.07
C ALA A 65 10.47 -10.13 12.28
N ASP A 66 9.59 -11.09 12.54
CA ASP A 66 9.92 -12.50 12.73
C ASP A 66 10.03 -13.31 11.42
N GLY A 67 9.89 -12.65 10.27
CA GLY A 67 9.96 -13.29 8.95
C GLY A 67 8.66 -13.96 8.51
N THR A 68 7.54 -13.68 9.19
CA THR A 68 6.21 -14.09 8.76
C THR A 68 5.48 -12.95 8.03
N TYR A 69 4.47 -13.27 7.26
CA TYR A 69 3.52 -12.27 6.77
C TYR A 69 2.47 -11.92 7.82
N GLY A 70 2.10 -12.89 8.65
CA GLY A 70 1.08 -12.77 9.67
C GLY A 70 -0.32 -13.08 9.16
N LEU A 71 -0.48 -14.09 8.31
CA LEU A 71 -1.74 -14.48 7.67
C LEU A 71 -2.91 -14.69 8.64
N THR A 72 -2.63 -15.10 9.86
CA THR A 72 -3.63 -15.38 10.91
C THR A 72 -3.75 -14.26 11.93
N VAL A 73 -2.96 -13.19 11.81
CA VAL A 73 -2.96 -12.07 12.75
C VAL A 73 -3.98 -11.03 12.27
N PRO A 74 -4.98 -10.68 13.12
CA PRO A 74 -5.91 -9.62 12.78
C PRO A 74 -5.19 -8.30 12.54
N MET A 75 -5.52 -7.61 11.44
CA MET A 75 -4.98 -6.30 11.13
C MET A 75 -5.58 -5.23 12.05
N THR A 76 -4.77 -4.30 12.55
CA THR A 76 -5.27 -3.13 13.27
C THR A 76 -5.67 -2.02 12.31
N VAL A 77 -6.49 -1.06 12.79
CA VAL A 77 -6.84 0.14 12.01
C VAL A 77 -5.59 0.92 11.63
N GLY A 78 -4.60 1.05 12.53
CA GLY A 78 -3.33 1.71 12.23
C GLY A 78 -2.53 1.02 11.11
N GLN A 79 -2.53 -0.31 11.06
CA GLN A 79 -1.91 -1.06 9.96
C GLN A 79 -2.66 -0.83 8.64
N ALA A 80 -3.99 -0.78 8.67
CA ALA A 80 -4.79 -0.44 7.50
C ALA A 80 -4.49 0.98 6.99
N VAL A 81 -4.32 1.95 7.89
CA VAL A 81 -3.93 3.33 7.57
C VAL A 81 -2.53 3.39 6.94
N ILE A 82 -1.55 2.63 7.46
CA ILE A 82 -0.21 2.53 6.82
C ILE A 82 -0.35 2.01 5.39
N PHE A 83 -1.09 0.92 5.21
CA PHE A 83 -1.31 0.30 3.91
C PHE A 83 -1.96 1.29 2.92
N ALA A 84 -3.02 1.97 3.35
CA ALA A 84 -3.71 2.97 2.55
C ALA A 84 -2.80 4.16 2.19
N GLY A 85 -2.03 4.67 3.15
CA GLY A 85 -1.08 5.75 2.93
C GLY A 85 -0.02 5.39 1.90
N ARG A 86 0.49 4.16 1.92
CA ARG A 86 1.42 3.65 0.91
C ARG A 86 0.80 3.58 -0.48
N ILE A 87 -0.43 3.07 -0.60
CA ILE A 87 -1.14 3.04 -1.89
C ILE A 87 -1.33 4.47 -2.42
N ARG A 88 -1.79 5.39 -1.58
CA ARG A 88 -2.01 6.79 -1.97
C ARG A 88 -0.71 7.45 -2.40
N SER A 89 0.36 7.27 -1.65
CA SER A 89 1.68 7.83 -1.96
C SER A 89 2.23 7.24 -3.27
N LEU A 90 2.13 5.93 -3.46
CA LEU A 90 2.56 5.27 -4.69
C LEU A 90 1.81 5.81 -5.91
N TYR A 91 0.48 5.97 -5.82
CA TYR A 91 -0.33 6.59 -6.88
C TYR A 91 0.12 8.02 -7.19
N ARG A 92 0.39 8.83 -6.14
CA ARG A 92 0.74 10.24 -6.26
C ARG A 92 2.16 10.47 -6.78
N THR A 93 3.11 9.65 -6.35
CA THR A 93 4.55 9.98 -6.44
C THR A 93 5.40 8.87 -7.06
N GLY A 94 4.86 7.67 -7.24
CA GLY A 94 5.62 6.49 -7.65
C GLY A 94 6.45 5.85 -6.52
N ASP A 95 6.36 6.37 -5.30
CA ASP A 95 7.03 5.82 -4.13
C ASP A 95 6.08 5.73 -2.93
N PRO A 96 5.97 4.58 -2.25
CA PRO A 96 5.00 4.36 -1.19
C PRO A 96 5.27 5.17 0.08
N GLU A 97 6.49 5.69 0.28
CA GLU A 97 6.90 6.38 1.51
C GLU A 97 7.03 7.91 1.36
N THR A 98 7.12 8.43 0.15
CA THR A 98 7.37 9.87 -0.10
C THR A 98 6.30 10.76 0.52
N GLY A 99 5.01 10.44 0.37
CA GLY A 99 3.92 11.24 0.94
C GLY A 99 3.94 11.26 2.47
N PRO A 100 3.92 10.09 3.15
CA PRO A 100 4.02 10.03 4.61
C PRO A 100 5.30 10.61 5.19
N ALA A 101 6.43 10.54 4.49
CA ALA A 101 7.73 11.07 4.96
C ALA A 101 7.66 12.56 5.33
N ALA A 102 6.82 13.35 4.67
CA ALA A 102 6.62 14.77 4.99
C ALA A 102 6.14 15.02 6.43
N PHE A 103 5.49 14.03 7.05
CA PHE A 103 4.92 14.11 8.40
C PHE A 103 5.77 13.41 9.47
N THR A 104 6.85 12.73 9.09
CA THR A 104 7.69 11.95 10.03
C THR A 104 8.30 12.81 11.12
N ALA A 105 8.79 14.02 10.78
CA ALA A 105 9.39 14.91 11.75
C ALA A 105 8.40 15.36 12.85
N ALA A 106 7.13 15.58 12.49
CA ALA A 106 6.09 15.94 13.46
C ALA A 106 5.73 14.77 14.40
N ALA A 107 5.95 13.53 13.97
CA ALA A 107 5.64 12.35 14.76
C ALA A 107 6.72 11.95 15.79
N ILE A 108 7.90 12.58 15.78
CA ILE A 108 9.05 12.19 16.63
C ILE A 108 8.70 12.21 18.13
N GLY A 109 7.83 13.15 18.56
CA GLY A 109 7.43 13.26 19.97
C GLY A 109 6.36 12.26 20.43
N LEU A 110 5.81 11.46 19.52
CA LEU A 110 4.79 10.47 19.83
C LEU A 110 5.42 9.17 20.36
N LYS A 111 4.62 8.41 21.11
CA LYS A 111 5.05 7.13 21.68
C LYS A 111 4.83 5.98 20.69
N ASP A 112 5.81 5.08 20.63
CA ASP A 112 5.75 3.74 20.03
C ASP A 112 4.87 3.61 18.77
N ALA A 113 3.77 2.87 18.88
CA ALA A 113 2.88 2.59 17.77
C ALA A 113 2.27 3.86 17.12
N GLN A 114 1.95 4.89 17.93
CA GLN A 114 1.43 6.16 17.41
C GLN A 114 2.43 6.83 16.47
N ARG A 115 3.72 6.81 16.82
CA ARG A 115 4.79 7.37 15.97
C ARG A 115 4.87 6.67 14.61
N VAL A 116 4.53 5.38 14.55
CA VAL A 116 4.54 4.60 13.32
C VAL A 116 3.34 4.93 12.43
N TYR A 117 2.14 5.08 13.01
CA TYR A 117 0.91 5.31 12.26
C TYR A 117 0.69 6.78 11.84
N ALA A 118 1.09 7.72 12.70
CA ALA A 118 0.76 9.13 12.55
C ALA A 118 1.19 9.75 11.21
N PRO A 119 2.38 9.49 10.66
CA PRO A 119 2.76 10.04 9.36
C PRO A 119 1.78 9.67 8.25
N TYR A 120 1.31 8.43 8.23
CA TYR A 120 0.36 7.95 7.22
C TYR A 120 -1.04 8.50 7.44
N LEU A 121 -1.49 8.55 8.71
CA LEU A 121 -2.78 9.13 9.06
C LEU A 121 -2.85 10.61 8.65
N TRP A 122 -1.87 11.40 9.07
CA TRP A 122 -1.83 12.83 8.76
C TRP A 122 -1.67 13.10 7.27
N TYR A 123 -0.93 12.25 6.56
CA TYR A 123 -0.84 12.32 5.11
C TYR A 123 -2.21 12.08 4.46
N LEU A 124 -2.94 11.01 4.83
CA LEU A 124 -4.26 10.71 4.29
C LEU A 124 -5.29 11.79 4.63
N GLN A 125 -5.21 12.38 5.83
CA GLN A 125 -6.05 13.51 6.23
C GLN A 125 -5.74 14.76 5.42
N ALA A 126 -4.47 15.07 5.20
CA ALA A 126 -4.04 16.20 4.37
C ALA A 126 -4.46 16.05 2.89
N GLU A 127 -4.49 14.81 2.39
CA GLU A 127 -4.99 14.45 1.06
C GLU A 127 -6.54 14.45 0.97
N GLY A 128 -7.24 14.64 2.09
CA GLY A 128 -8.71 14.59 2.12
C GLY A 128 -9.29 13.17 1.93
N VAL A 129 -8.47 12.14 2.10
CA VAL A 129 -8.87 10.72 1.98
C VAL A 129 -9.57 10.23 3.25
N LEU A 130 -9.06 10.62 4.41
CA LEU A 130 -9.62 10.29 5.72
C LEU A 130 -9.99 11.55 6.49
N ASP A 131 -11.02 11.45 7.29
CA ASP A 131 -11.35 12.39 8.36
C ASP A 131 -10.72 11.96 9.69
N LYS A 132 -11.18 12.53 10.80
CA LYS A 132 -10.68 12.23 12.16
C LYS A 132 -11.41 11.08 12.87
N THR A 133 -12.35 10.42 12.21
CA THR A 133 -13.20 9.38 12.82
C THR A 133 -12.39 8.21 13.38
N LEU A 134 -11.20 7.94 12.79
CA LEU A 134 -10.36 6.81 13.18
C LEU A 134 -9.21 7.18 14.13
N ASP A 135 -9.04 8.46 14.51
CA ASP A 135 -7.88 8.91 15.28
C ASP A 135 -7.69 8.16 16.61
N ASP A 136 -8.78 7.87 17.31
CA ASP A 136 -8.76 7.16 18.61
C ASP A 136 -8.82 5.64 18.49
N HIS A 137 -8.90 5.09 17.26
CA HIS A 137 -9.12 3.67 16.99
C HIS A 137 -7.91 2.95 16.39
N LEU A 138 -6.78 3.61 16.23
CA LEU A 138 -5.62 3.06 15.49
C LEU A 138 -5.07 1.76 16.06
N SER A 139 -5.22 1.51 17.36
CA SER A 139 -4.79 0.28 18.02
C SER A 139 -5.83 -0.84 17.99
N ASP A 140 -7.06 -0.54 17.59
CA ASP A 140 -8.15 -1.52 17.56
C ASP A 140 -7.98 -2.48 16.38
N VAL A 141 -8.50 -3.70 16.52
CA VAL A 141 -8.62 -4.63 15.39
C VAL A 141 -9.60 -4.03 14.38
N ALA A 142 -9.16 -3.90 13.13
CA ALA A 142 -9.96 -3.30 12.09
C ALA A 142 -11.19 -4.15 11.76
N THR A 143 -12.36 -3.54 11.80
CA THR A 143 -13.60 -4.12 11.29
C THR A 143 -13.65 -4.02 9.76
N ARG A 144 -14.50 -4.81 9.12
CA ARG A 144 -14.73 -4.71 7.66
C ARG A 144 -15.22 -3.31 7.26
N ALA A 145 -16.07 -2.68 8.08
CA ALA A 145 -16.56 -1.33 7.84
C ALA A 145 -15.43 -0.30 7.89
N GLN A 146 -14.56 -0.37 8.91
CA GLN A 146 -13.39 0.50 9.00
C GLN A 146 -12.42 0.30 7.83
N MET A 147 -12.19 -0.95 7.41
CA MET A 147 -11.39 -1.23 6.20
C MET A 147 -12.03 -0.62 4.95
N ALA A 148 -13.34 -0.76 4.77
CA ALA A 148 -14.04 -0.15 3.65
C ALA A 148 -13.94 1.38 3.68
N HIS A 149 -14.09 2.01 4.86
CA HIS A 149 -13.93 3.45 5.05
C HIS A 149 -12.52 3.92 4.68
N VAL A 150 -11.48 3.24 5.15
CA VAL A 150 -10.08 3.56 4.84
C VAL A 150 -9.79 3.48 3.35
N LEU A 151 -10.41 2.56 2.61
CA LEU A 151 -10.13 2.32 1.19
C LEU A 151 -11.04 3.10 0.24
N ALA A 152 -12.20 3.59 0.70
CA ALA A 152 -13.26 4.13 -0.16
C ALA A 152 -12.82 5.32 -1.03
N ASN A 153 -12.03 6.24 -0.47
CA ASN A 153 -11.61 7.47 -1.16
C ASN A 153 -10.10 7.45 -1.51
N LEU A 154 -9.49 6.28 -1.46
CA LEU A 154 -8.04 6.14 -1.59
C LEU A 154 -7.52 6.52 -2.98
N LEU A 155 -8.25 6.13 -4.00
CA LEU A 155 -7.98 6.43 -5.40
C LEU A 155 -9.21 7.06 -6.05
N PRO A 156 -9.03 7.95 -7.04
CA PRO A 156 -10.18 8.50 -7.78
C PRO A 156 -10.83 7.41 -8.66
N GLU A 157 -12.12 7.52 -8.90
CA GLU A 157 -12.86 6.59 -9.78
C GLU A 157 -12.21 6.41 -11.16
N THR A 158 -11.61 7.47 -11.69
CA THR A 158 -10.91 7.44 -12.98
C THR A 158 -9.66 6.57 -13.00
N ALA A 159 -9.07 6.29 -11.83
CA ALA A 159 -7.91 5.40 -11.69
C ALA A 159 -8.31 3.92 -11.57
N LEU A 160 -9.56 3.66 -11.24
CA LEU A 160 -10.12 2.31 -11.04
C LEU A 160 -11.27 2.13 -12.03
N PRO A 161 -11.02 1.63 -13.26
CA PRO A 161 -12.11 1.33 -14.18
C PRO A 161 -13.06 0.33 -13.53
N PRO A 162 -14.39 0.50 -13.67
CA PRO A 162 -15.36 -0.37 -13.08
C PRO A 162 -15.14 -1.80 -13.59
N VAL A 163 -14.88 -2.72 -12.65
CA VAL A 163 -14.61 -4.13 -12.97
C VAL A 163 -15.90 -4.83 -13.42
N ASN A 164 -17.06 -4.33 -12.98
CA ASN A 164 -18.34 -4.92 -13.34
C ASN A 164 -19.52 -3.97 -13.07
N ASP A 165 -19.99 -3.28 -14.08
CA ASP A 165 -21.17 -2.42 -14.01
C ASP A 165 -22.44 -3.18 -13.62
N SER A 166 -22.49 -4.50 -13.86
CA SER A 166 -23.64 -5.33 -13.51
C SER A 166 -23.79 -5.58 -12.02
N LEU A 167 -22.72 -5.46 -11.20
CA LEU A 167 -22.80 -5.62 -9.76
C LEU A 167 -23.62 -4.50 -9.10
N ILE A 168 -23.48 -3.27 -9.57
CA ILE A 168 -24.27 -2.14 -9.06
C ILE A 168 -25.74 -2.38 -9.39
N THR A 169 -26.06 -2.74 -10.64
CA THR A 169 -27.42 -3.02 -11.08
C THR A 169 -28.02 -4.22 -10.34
N GLN A 170 -27.24 -5.28 -10.12
CA GLN A 170 -27.69 -6.46 -9.35
C GLN A 170 -27.90 -6.17 -7.87
N ALA A 171 -27.04 -5.34 -7.24
CA ALA A 171 -27.21 -4.94 -5.86
C ALA A 171 -28.50 -4.13 -5.66
N TYR A 172 -28.80 -3.20 -6.56
CA TYR A 172 -30.06 -2.47 -6.54
C TYR A 172 -31.29 -3.37 -6.81
N ALA A 173 -31.20 -4.28 -7.79
CA ALA A 173 -32.29 -5.17 -8.16
C ALA A 173 -32.59 -6.23 -7.09
N SER A 174 -31.56 -6.74 -6.41
CA SER A 174 -31.72 -7.80 -5.42
C SER A 174 -32.13 -7.31 -4.03
N ARG A 175 -32.13 -6.00 -3.78
CA ARG A 175 -32.35 -5.40 -2.43
C ARG A 175 -31.49 -6.06 -1.34
N ARG A 176 -30.38 -6.64 -1.69
CA ARG A 176 -29.47 -7.26 -0.73
C ARG A 176 -28.69 -6.15 -0.03
N ARG A 177 -29.10 -5.87 1.19
CA ARG A 177 -28.30 -5.02 2.09
C ARG A 177 -27.04 -5.78 2.49
N ILE A 178 -25.92 -5.08 2.55
CA ILE A 178 -24.74 -5.56 3.26
C ILE A 178 -25.12 -5.53 4.73
N THR A 179 -25.34 -6.71 5.34
CA THR A 179 -25.98 -6.84 6.65
C THR A 179 -25.06 -6.54 7.83
N ASP A 180 -23.75 -6.43 7.58
CA ASP A 180 -22.70 -6.15 8.57
C ASP A 180 -22.24 -4.68 8.58
N VAL A 181 -22.91 -3.82 7.81
CA VAL A 181 -22.70 -2.36 7.84
C VAL A 181 -23.86 -1.75 8.63
N THR A 182 -23.56 -1.19 9.79
CA THR A 182 -24.52 -0.43 10.60
C THR A 182 -24.59 1.02 10.14
N GLU A 183 -25.67 1.75 10.50
CA GLU A 183 -25.93 3.14 10.06
C GLU A 183 -24.89 4.17 10.52
N TYR A 184 -23.81 3.75 11.14
CA TYR A 184 -22.71 4.60 11.67
C TYR A 184 -21.42 4.49 10.84
N THR A 185 -21.53 4.21 9.57
CA THR A 185 -20.41 4.27 8.61
C THR A 185 -20.56 5.45 7.69
#